data_774180600b26104e584649219e06b242
#
_entry.id   774180600b26104e584649219e06b242
#
_cell.length_a   1.000
_cell.length_b   1.000
_cell.length_c   1.000
_cell.angle_alpha   90.00
_cell.angle_beta   90.00
_cell.angle_gamma   90.00
#
_symmetry.space_group_name_H-M   'P 1'
#
loop_
_entity.id
_entity.type
_entity.pdbx_description
1 polymer ?
#
loop_
_entity_poly.entity_id
_entity_poly.type
_entity_poly.pdbx_seq_one_letter_code
_entity_poly.pdbx_strand_id
1 'polypeptide(L)'
;MSGPRPTRRGFVALGAAALLSASVAVPRAVAADRRSAVLTWYDATADAVAAAGAATQVTNSRTWAIAWLAAARAARDVPRGVDRAAYQEAALVAAVHYALVELVPGRAGQLDATFRQSVDRIPDGEARSLGVAAGRREAVDVLDRRRHDGLDPASVNAPYPVPAPRPGIWQPTPPAYAPATQYGNRLAVPFLLRTPDQFRPGPPPALDSGRYAADLAEVRAYGAVDSKARSPHQTETATFWLGSSLTLYTEPLRVALSRSPAGTAELARQVALFHVALVDTQIATSDGKYAYERWRLVTAIRTGAIDPDPGWTPLHTTPAHPDHPSGHNTYSGAAEAVLTAFFGPGTAPFELTSPTAPGVTRTYTSWRRLSDENVEARVLSGIHTRSADEAGITLGRRVAWYALEHAGELFGSR
;
A
#
# COMPACT_ATOMS: atom_id res chain seq x y z
N MET A 1 78.23 -3.62 -37.85
CA MET A 1 78.32 -3.57 -39.29
C MET A 1 76.91 -3.37 -39.85
N SER A 2 76.72 -2.21 -40.42
CA SER A 2 75.93 -1.88 -41.58
C SER A 2 74.46 -2.19 -41.62
N GLY A 3 73.69 -1.12 -41.57
CA GLY A 3 72.34 -1.05 -42.07
C GLY A 3 72.23 -1.16 -43.60
N PRO A 4 71.14 -0.96 -44.28
CA PRO A 4 70.51 0.37 -44.45
C PRO A 4 68.96 0.44 -44.51
N ARG A 5 68.48 1.68 -44.39
CA ARG A 5 67.18 2.25 -44.70
C ARG A 5 67.01 2.45 -46.25
N PRO A 6 65.95 3.09 -46.72
CA PRO A 6 64.48 2.88 -46.69
C PRO A 6 63.86 2.95 -48.09
N THR A 7 62.53 2.74 -48.27
CA THR A 7 61.84 3.37 -49.42
C THR A 7 60.37 3.67 -49.09
N ARG A 8 59.96 4.90 -49.36
CA ARG A 8 58.61 5.48 -49.42
C ARG A 8 57.83 5.04 -50.64
N ARG A 9 56.58 4.89 -50.57
CA ARG A 9 55.51 5.14 -51.59
C ARG A 9 54.20 4.63 -50.95
N GLY A 10 53.00 5.23 -51.00
CA GLY A 10 52.53 6.40 -51.66
C GLY A 10 51.07 6.54 -51.17
N PHE A 11 50.66 7.77 -50.95
CA PHE A 11 49.28 8.11 -50.51
C PHE A 11 48.31 7.84 -51.69
N VAL A 12 47.17 7.15 -51.37
CA VAL A 12 45.92 7.31 -52.12
C VAL A 12 44.84 7.66 -51.10
N ALA A 13 44.33 8.90 -51.13
CA ALA A 13 43.21 9.39 -50.43
C ALA A 13 41.92 8.98 -51.14
N LEU A 14 41.09 8.17 -50.49
CA LEU A 14 39.70 8.01 -50.89
C LEU A 14 38.83 8.79 -49.88
N GLY A 15 38.19 9.85 -50.35
CA GLY A 15 37.24 10.62 -49.62
C GLY A 15 35.97 9.82 -49.39
N ALA A 16 35.62 9.57 -48.13
CA ALA A 16 34.30 9.13 -47.72
C ALA A 16 33.47 10.36 -47.33
N ALA A 17 32.46 10.66 -48.14
CA ALA A 17 31.45 11.66 -47.82
C ALA A 17 30.63 11.18 -46.64
N ALA A 18 30.77 11.82 -45.46
CA ALA A 18 29.93 11.61 -44.32
C ALA A 18 28.60 12.33 -44.57
N LEU A 19 27.53 11.57 -44.84
CA LEU A 19 26.15 12.03 -44.73
C LEU A 19 25.83 12.27 -43.25
N LEU A 20 25.87 13.53 -42.83
CA LEU A 20 25.33 14.00 -41.56
C LEU A 20 23.80 13.88 -41.62
N SER A 21 23.25 12.78 -41.11
CA SER A 21 21.86 12.67 -40.73
C SER A 21 21.67 13.56 -39.52
N ALA A 22 21.13 14.75 -39.68
CA ALA A 22 20.66 15.58 -38.60
C ALA A 22 19.47 14.87 -37.93
N SER A 23 19.75 14.08 -36.93
CA SER A 23 18.72 13.63 -35.97
C SER A 23 18.21 14.87 -35.30
N VAL A 24 16.98 15.30 -35.63
CA VAL A 24 16.24 16.30 -34.86
C VAL A 24 16.01 15.70 -33.49
N ALA A 25 16.86 16.02 -32.55
CA ALA A 25 16.65 15.72 -31.14
C ALA A 25 15.42 16.53 -30.70
N VAL A 26 14.26 15.89 -30.65
CA VAL A 26 13.09 16.45 -29.95
C VAL A 26 13.55 16.68 -28.50
N PRO A 27 13.47 17.93 -28.01
CA PRO A 27 14.00 18.21 -26.69
C PRO A 27 13.24 17.40 -25.65
N ARG A 28 13.92 16.51 -25.00
CA ARG A 28 13.43 15.68 -23.87
C ARG A 28 12.97 16.55 -22.68
N ALA A 29 13.31 17.82 -22.68
CA ALA A 29 12.89 18.82 -21.66
C ALA A 29 11.40 19.15 -21.68
N VAL A 30 10.67 18.98 -22.78
CA VAL A 30 9.22 19.24 -22.85
C VAL A 30 8.38 18.10 -22.28
N ALA A 31 8.95 16.88 -22.18
CA ALA A 31 8.27 15.74 -21.59
C ALA A 31 8.41 15.69 -20.05
N ALA A 32 9.41 16.34 -19.47
CA ALA A 32 9.66 16.32 -18.02
C ALA A 32 8.79 17.34 -17.25
N ASP A 33 8.21 18.31 -17.89
CA ASP A 33 7.40 19.36 -17.23
C ASP A 33 5.89 19.07 -17.22
N ARG A 34 5.45 17.98 -17.84
CA ARG A 34 4.13 17.40 -17.64
C ARG A 34 4.23 16.25 -16.63
N ARG A 35 4.50 16.55 -15.38
CA ARG A 35 4.12 15.59 -14.34
C ARG A 35 2.64 15.30 -14.55
N SER A 36 2.30 14.07 -14.86
CA SER A 36 0.92 13.65 -15.06
C SER A 36 0.09 14.15 -13.87
N ALA A 37 -1.09 14.72 -14.13
CA ALA A 37 -2.00 15.16 -13.08
C ALA A 37 -2.24 14.04 -12.06
N VAL A 38 -2.21 12.78 -12.53
CA VAL A 38 -2.30 11.59 -11.67
C VAL A 38 -1.19 11.58 -10.63
N LEU A 39 0.08 11.72 -11.02
CA LEU A 39 1.20 11.67 -10.07
C LEU A 39 1.23 12.90 -9.16
N THR A 40 0.87 14.08 -9.68
CA THR A 40 0.74 15.29 -8.86
C THR A 40 -0.28 15.10 -7.73
N TRP A 41 -1.46 14.56 -8.06
CA TRP A 41 -2.51 14.34 -7.07
C TRP A 41 -2.32 13.08 -6.24
N TYR A 42 -1.55 12.10 -6.75
CA TYR A 42 -1.06 10.99 -5.95
C TYR A 42 -0.18 11.49 -4.80
N ASP A 43 0.82 12.31 -5.12
CA ASP A 43 1.74 12.89 -4.14
C ASP A 43 0.98 13.81 -3.15
N ALA A 44 0.06 14.66 -3.65
CA ALA A 44 -0.78 15.50 -2.79
C ALA A 44 -1.67 14.68 -1.85
N THR A 45 -2.19 13.52 -2.29
CA THR A 45 -2.95 12.60 -1.44
C THR A 45 -2.05 11.99 -0.36
N ALA A 46 -0.83 11.53 -0.73
CA ALA A 46 0.13 10.98 0.21
C ALA A 46 0.50 11.99 1.31
N ASP A 47 0.80 13.23 0.91
CA ASP A 47 1.14 14.33 1.83
C ASP A 47 -0.04 14.69 2.76
N ALA A 48 -1.27 14.75 2.22
CA ALA A 48 -2.45 15.05 3.01
C ALA A 48 -2.73 13.96 4.05
N VAL A 49 -2.66 12.69 3.64
CA VAL A 49 -2.86 11.54 4.53
C VAL A 49 -1.77 11.46 5.60
N ALA A 50 -0.50 11.68 5.24
CA ALA A 50 0.61 11.70 6.19
C ALA A 50 0.42 12.81 7.24
N ALA A 51 0.00 13.99 6.81
CA ALA A 51 -0.22 15.13 7.70
C ALA A 51 -1.47 14.98 8.58
N ALA A 52 -2.49 14.24 8.14
CA ALA A 52 -3.69 13.97 8.94
C ALA A 52 -3.36 13.18 10.20
N GLY A 53 -2.31 12.35 10.16
CA GLY A 53 -1.85 11.58 11.31
C GLY A 53 -2.92 10.64 11.88
N ALA A 54 -3.83 10.11 11.03
CA ALA A 54 -4.87 9.21 11.49
C ALA A 54 -4.26 8.00 12.22
N ALA A 55 -4.84 7.64 13.35
CA ALA A 55 -4.32 6.63 14.26
C ALA A 55 -4.30 5.21 13.65
N THR A 56 -5.03 4.96 12.56
CA THR A 56 -5.15 3.64 11.94
C THR A 56 -4.91 3.67 10.44
N GLN A 57 -4.30 2.59 9.95
CA GLN A 57 -4.04 2.43 8.50
C GLN A 57 -5.34 2.36 7.69
N VAL A 58 -6.41 1.78 8.23
CA VAL A 58 -7.68 1.64 7.52
C VAL A 58 -8.33 3.00 7.25
N THR A 59 -8.30 3.93 8.19
CA THR A 59 -8.83 5.29 8.02
C THR A 59 -8.05 6.03 6.92
N ASN A 60 -6.71 5.90 6.93
CA ASN A 60 -5.86 6.46 5.89
C ASN A 60 -6.13 5.83 4.52
N SER A 61 -6.23 4.49 4.44
CA SER A 61 -6.57 3.78 3.20
C SER A 61 -7.96 4.17 2.68
N ARG A 62 -8.93 4.41 3.57
CA ARG A 62 -10.27 4.91 3.23
C ARG A 62 -10.23 6.28 2.56
N THR A 63 -9.41 7.19 3.06
CA THR A 63 -9.22 8.51 2.45
C THR A 63 -8.73 8.39 1.01
N TRP A 64 -7.74 7.55 0.76
CA TRP A 64 -7.28 7.21 -0.58
C TRP A 64 -8.40 6.61 -1.43
N ALA A 65 -9.09 5.58 -0.92
CA ALA A 65 -10.13 4.86 -1.65
C ALA A 65 -11.26 5.79 -2.09
N ILE A 66 -11.77 6.65 -1.20
CA ILE A 66 -12.86 7.60 -1.51
C ILE A 66 -12.42 8.61 -2.57
N ALA A 67 -11.28 9.27 -2.37
CA ALA A 67 -10.81 10.32 -3.27
C ALA A 67 -10.55 9.77 -4.69
N TRP A 68 -9.90 8.61 -4.78
CA TRP A 68 -9.53 8.04 -6.06
C TRP A 68 -10.66 7.25 -6.73
N LEU A 69 -11.62 6.70 -5.97
CA LEU A 69 -12.85 6.15 -6.53
C LEU A 69 -13.68 7.25 -7.20
N ALA A 70 -13.83 8.40 -6.56
CA ALA A 70 -14.49 9.56 -7.15
C ALA A 70 -13.78 10.00 -8.45
N ALA A 71 -12.45 10.06 -8.45
CA ALA A 71 -11.66 10.42 -9.64
C ALA A 71 -11.83 9.41 -10.78
N ALA A 72 -11.78 8.11 -10.48
CA ALA A 72 -11.96 7.06 -11.47
C ALA A 72 -13.36 7.07 -12.10
N ARG A 73 -14.39 7.32 -11.29
CA ARG A 73 -15.77 7.47 -11.77
C ARG A 73 -15.94 8.71 -12.63
N ALA A 74 -15.44 9.85 -12.19
CA ALA A 74 -15.54 11.12 -12.90
C ALA A 74 -14.81 11.12 -14.27
N ALA A 75 -13.63 10.48 -14.34
CA ALA A 75 -12.83 10.43 -15.56
C ALA A 75 -13.30 9.38 -16.59
N ARG A 76 -14.23 8.49 -16.22
CA ARG A 76 -14.67 7.37 -17.08
C ARG A 76 -15.53 7.82 -18.26
N ASP A 77 -16.56 8.59 -17.98
CA ASP A 77 -17.62 8.89 -18.94
C ASP A 77 -17.46 10.31 -19.54
N VAL A 78 -16.71 10.37 -20.64
CA VAL A 78 -16.43 11.62 -21.36
C VAL A 78 -17.59 11.94 -22.30
N PRO A 79 -18.20 13.15 -22.24
CA PRO A 79 -19.24 13.56 -23.17
C PRO A 79 -18.76 13.53 -24.62
N ARG A 80 -19.70 13.29 -25.56
CA ARG A 80 -19.37 13.29 -26.99
C ARG A 80 -18.93 14.67 -27.47
N GLY A 81 -17.91 14.70 -28.33
CA GLY A 81 -17.40 15.95 -28.92
C GLY A 81 -16.49 16.77 -28.00
N VAL A 82 -16.25 16.32 -26.78
CA VAL A 82 -15.40 17.02 -25.80
C VAL A 82 -13.97 16.48 -25.87
N ASP A 83 -12.97 17.35 -25.71
CA ASP A 83 -11.57 16.91 -25.58
C ASP A 83 -11.41 15.95 -24.39
N ARG A 84 -11.14 14.70 -24.73
CA ARG A 84 -11.05 13.60 -23.75
C ARG A 84 -9.95 13.82 -22.73
N ALA A 85 -8.78 14.26 -23.16
CA ALA A 85 -7.63 14.39 -22.28
C ALA A 85 -7.86 15.55 -21.28
N ALA A 86 -8.28 16.70 -21.75
CA ALA A 86 -8.58 17.86 -20.91
C ALA A 86 -9.72 17.56 -19.93
N TYR A 87 -10.78 16.88 -20.39
CA TYR A 87 -11.89 16.48 -19.52
C TYR A 87 -11.45 15.52 -18.41
N GLN A 88 -10.74 14.45 -18.76
CA GLN A 88 -10.33 13.43 -17.79
C GLN A 88 -9.36 14.00 -16.75
N GLU A 89 -8.46 14.88 -17.17
CA GLU A 89 -7.53 15.55 -16.27
C GLU A 89 -8.29 16.47 -15.31
N ALA A 90 -9.19 17.31 -15.81
CA ALA A 90 -10.01 18.20 -14.99
C ALA A 90 -10.91 17.43 -14.01
N ALA A 91 -11.50 16.33 -14.47
CA ALA A 91 -12.36 15.48 -13.65
C ALA A 91 -11.60 14.82 -12.50
N LEU A 92 -10.42 14.25 -12.78
CA LEU A 92 -9.54 13.67 -11.76
C LEU A 92 -9.14 14.73 -10.72
N VAL A 93 -8.58 15.84 -11.20
CA VAL A 93 -8.09 16.94 -10.34
C VAL A 93 -9.18 17.44 -9.40
N ALA A 94 -10.39 17.68 -9.92
CA ALA A 94 -11.51 18.16 -9.12
C ALA A 94 -12.00 17.08 -8.14
N ALA A 95 -12.14 15.82 -8.58
CA ALA A 95 -12.64 14.76 -7.70
C ALA A 95 -11.73 14.53 -6.50
N VAL A 96 -10.43 14.41 -6.73
CA VAL A 96 -9.46 14.19 -5.62
C VAL A 96 -9.44 15.42 -4.70
N HIS A 97 -9.42 16.64 -5.26
CA HIS A 97 -9.45 17.88 -4.49
C HIS A 97 -10.66 17.96 -3.56
N TYR A 98 -11.88 17.87 -4.11
CA TYR A 98 -13.12 18.05 -3.32
C TYR A 98 -13.25 16.94 -2.25
N ALA A 99 -12.85 15.71 -2.56
CA ALA A 99 -12.87 14.64 -1.58
C ALA A 99 -11.84 14.85 -0.45
N LEU A 100 -10.61 15.25 -0.78
CA LEU A 100 -9.57 15.47 0.22
C LEU A 100 -9.82 16.67 1.12
N VAL A 101 -10.38 17.77 0.59
CA VAL A 101 -10.75 18.94 1.40
C VAL A 101 -11.76 18.56 2.47
N GLU A 102 -12.74 17.72 2.15
CA GLU A 102 -13.72 17.21 3.13
C GLU A 102 -13.10 16.22 4.13
N LEU A 103 -12.27 15.29 3.64
CA LEU A 103 -11.70 14.23 4.48
C LEU A 103 -10.51 14.70 5.35
N VAL A 104 -9.78 15.72 4.89
CA VAL A 104 -8.58 16.25 5.55
C VAL A 104 -8.62 17.78 5.58
N PRO A 105 -9.60 18.40 6.27
CA PRO A 105 -9.83 19.84 6.25
C PRO A 105 -8.63 20.66 6.71
N GLY A 106 -7.78 20.13 7.57
CA GLY A 106 -6.54 20.77 7.99
C GLY A 106 -5.53 21.04 6.87
N ARG A 107 -5.73 20.45 5.67
CA ARG A 107 -4.88 20.63 4.47
C ARG A 107 -5.58 21.41 3.36
N ALA A 108 -6.78 21.94 3.58
CA ALA A 108 -7.59 22.61 2.56
C ALA A 108 -6.82 23.68 1.80
N GLY A 109 -6.12 24.59 2.48
CA GLY A 109 -5.39 25.67 1.82
C GLY A 109 -4.30 25.21 0.85
N GLN A 110 -3.57 24.12 1.20
CA GLN A 110 -2.56 23.53 0.32
C GLN A 110 -3.22 22.79 -0.86
N LEU A 111 -4.29 22.04 -0.60
CA LEU A 111 -5.06 21.35 -1.62
C LEU A 111 -5.69 22.33 -2.63
N ASP A 112 -6.23 23.46 -2.14
CA ASP A 112 -6.77 24.54 -2.97
C ASP A 112 -5.70 25.17 -3.87
N ALA A 113 -4.49 25.37 -3.36
CA ALA A 113 -3.38 25.90 -4.15
C ALA A 113 -2.98 24.90 -5.26
N THR A 114 -2.86 23.62 -4.92
CA THR A 114 -2.56 22.55 -5.89
C THR A 114 -3.67 22.45 -6.94
N PHE A 115 -4.93 22.60 -6.53
CA PHE A 115 -6.09 22.55 -7.43
C PHE A 115 -6.04 23.70 -8.46
N ARG A 116 -5.88 24.95 -8.01
CA ARG A 116 -5.76 26.11 -8.92
C ARG A 116 -4.62 25.90 -9.91
N GLN A 117 -3.43 25.56 -9.44
CA GLN A 117 -2.27 25.30 -10.31
C GLN A 117 -2.52 24.19 -11.33
N SER A 118 -3.23 23.13 -10.94
CA SER A 118 -3.55 22.03 -11.84
C SER A 118 -4.57 22.43 -12.90
N VAL A 119 -5.63 23.14 -12.50
CA VAL A 119 -6.69 23.60 -13.42
C VAL A 119 -6.15 24.61 -14.41
N ASP A 120 -5.27 25.53 -14.00
CA ASP A 120 -4.66 26.55 -14.87
C ASP A 120 -3.77 25.96 -15.98
N ARG A 121 -3.30 24.71 -15.82
CA ARG A 121 -2.53 23.98 -16.85
C ARG A 121 -3.41 23.31 -17.90
N ILE A 122 -4.70 23.12 -17.60
CA ILE A 122 -5.65 22.50 -18.53
C ILE A 122 -6.20 23.59 -19.44
N PRO A 123 -6.20 23.38 -20.77
CA PRO A 123 -6.75 24.38 -21.69
C PRO A 123 -8.15 24.84 -21.29
N ASP A 124 -8.38 26.16 -21.35
CA ASP A 124 -9.68 26.71 -21.04
C ASP A 124 -10.73 26.28 -22.07
N GLY A 125 -11.95 26.05 -21.59
CA GLY A 125 -13.03 25.64 -22.45
C GLY A 125 -14.02 24.66 -21.81
N GLU A 126 -14.89 24.13 -22.67
CA GLU A 126 -15.98 23.24 -22.26
C GLU A 126 -15.49 21.96 -21.58
N ALA A 127 -14.44 21.34 -22.10
CA ALA A 127 -13.87 20.11 -21.54
C ALA A 127 -13.42 20.29 -20.10
N ARG A 128 -12.69 21.38 -19.79
CA ARG A 128 -12.25 21.71 -18.43
C ARG A 128 -13.45 21.94 -17.52
N SER A 129 -14.41 22.76 -17.96
CA SER A 129 -15.58 23.11 -17.16
C SER A 129 -16.44 21.90 -16.82
N LEU A 130 -16.72 21.05 -17.82
CA LEU A 130 -17.48 19.80 -17.64
C LEU A 130 -16.74 18.79 -16.78
N GLY A 131 -15.42 18.66 -16.96
CA GLY A 131 -14.58 17.79 -16.14
C GLY A 131 -14.58 18.20 -14.66
N VAL A 132 -14.37 19.49 -14.37
CA VAL A 132 -14.43 19.99 -12.99
C VAL A 132 -15.80 19.74 -12.36
N ALA A 133 -16.89 19.98 -13.09
CA ALA A 133 -18.25 19.73 -12.60
C ALA A 133 -18.49 18.23 -12.33
N ALA A 134 -18.01 17.35 -13.20
CA ALA A 134 -18.11 15.90 -13.03
C ALA A 134 -17.30 15.43 -11.81
N GLY A 135 -16.07 15.90 -11.64
CA GLY A 135 -15.21 15.57 -10.50
C GLY A 135 -15.85 15.97 -9.17
N ARG A 136 -16.37 17.19 -9.08
CA ARG A 136 -17.08 17.66 -7.87
C ARG A 136 -18.30 16.80 -7.56
N ARG A 137 -19.12 16.47 -8.55
CA ARG A 137 -20.32 15.65 -8.38
C ARG A 137 -19.98 14.26 -7.86
N GLU A 138 -18.98 13.58 -8.47
CA GLU A 138 -18.58 12.24 -8.05
C GLU A 138 -17.94 12.24 -6.66
N ALA A 139 -17.18 13.29 -6.30
CA ALA A 139 -16.65 13.43 -4.93
C ALA A 139 -17.78 13.47 -3.90
N VAL A 140 -18.81 14.30 -4.14
CA VAL A 140 -19.98 14.39 -3.26
C VAL A 140 -20.71 13.04 -3.17
N ASP A 141 -20.96 12.37 -4.31
CA ASP A 141 -21.67 11.09 -4.32
C ASP A 141 -20.92 9.98 -3.55
N VAL A 142 -19.60 9.86 -3.75
CA VAL A 142 -18.80 8.84 -3.05
C VAL A 142 -18.70 9.17 -1.55
N LEU A 143 -18.50 10.43 -1.18
CA LEU A 143 -18.49 10.87 0.22
C LEU A 143 -19.82 10.54 0.91
N ASP A 144 -20.95 10.84 0.27
CA ASP A 144 -22.29 10.58 0.82
C ASP A 144 -22.55 9.08 0.99
N ARG A 145 -22.19 8.26 0.01
CA ARG A 145 -22.32 6.79 0.08
C ARG A 145 -21.46 6.17 1.18
N ARG A 146 -20.34 6.81 1.51
CA ARG A 146 -19.40 6.33 2.54
C ARG A 146 -19.58 7.04 3.88
N ARG A 147 -20.65 7.85 4.02
CA ARG A 147 -21.02 8.47 5.29
C ARG A 147 -21.45 7.39 6.29
N HIS A 148 -20.89 7.42 7.48
CA HIS A 148 -21.19 6.45 8.54
C HIS A 148 -20.85 4.97 8.19
N ASP A 149 -19.81 4.77 7.40
CA ASP A 149 -19.33 3.42 7.02
C ASP A 149 -18.56 2.69 8.15
N GLY A 150 -18.40 3.32 9.31
CA GLY A 150 -17.72 2.73 10.46
C GLY A 150 -16.20 2.77 10.39
N LEU A 151 -15.62 3.52 9.43
CA LEU A 151 -14.18 3.65 9.23
C LEU A 151 -13.62 5.01 9.65
N ASP A 152 -14.40 5.79 10.38
CA ASP A 152 -13.92 7.00 11.03
C ASP A 152 -13.04 6.66 12.26
N PRO A 153 -12.18 7.61 12.73
CA PRO A 153 -11.23 7.36 13.82
C PRO A 153 -11.83 6.84 15.14
N ALA A 154 -13.06 7.21 15.46
CA ALA A 154 -13.73 6.76 16.68
C ALA A 154 -14.27 5.34 16.51
N SER A 155 -14.92 5.06 15.40
CA SER A 155 -15.54 3.76 15.10
C SER A 155 -14.53 2.62 14.95
N VAL A 156 -13.40 2.84 14.29
CA VAL A 156 -12.38 1.80 14.05
C VAL A 156 -11.75 1.26 15.33
N ASN A 157 -11.72 2.06 16.40
CA ASN A 157 -11.22 1.67 17.72
C ASN A 157 -12.36 1.49 18.74
N ALA A 158 -13.53 1.05 18.29
CA ALA A 158 -14.63 0.71 19.18
C ALA A 158 -14.15 -0.21 20.34
N PRO A 159 -14.66 -0.05 21.57
CA PRO A 159 -14.24 -0.85 22.71
C PRO A 159 -14.45 -2.35 22.48
N TYR A 160 -13.42 -3.13 22.77
CA TYR A 160 -13.46 -4.59 22.71
C TYR A 160 -13.63 -5.19 24.10
N PRO A 161 -14.65 -6.02 24.35
CA PRO A 161 -14.82 -6.71 25.62
C PRO A 161 -13.80 -7.85 25.72
N VAL A 162 -12.66 -7.60 26.36
CA VAL A 162 -11.59 -8.58 26.51
C VAL A 162 -12.10 -9.79 27.29
N PRO A 163 -12.03 -11.02 26.73
CA PRO A 163 -12.45 -12.23 27.46
C PRO A 163 -11.61 -12.52 28.69
N ALA A 164 -12.14 -13.36 29.59
CA ALA A 164 -11.36 -13.86 30.72
C ALA A 164 -10.05 -14.54 30.26
N PRO A 165 -8.92 -14.33 30.98
CA PRO A 165 -7.64 -14.92 30.61
C PRO A 165 -7.70 -16.45 30.58
N ARG A 166 -7.22 -17.03 29.46
CA ARG A 166 -7.01 -18.47 29.31
C ARG A 166 -5.97 -18.74 28.22
N PRO A 167 -5.32 -19.90 28.21
CA PRO A 167 -4.34 -20.24 27.18
C PRO A 167 -4.90 -20.03 25.76
N GLY A 168 -4.13 -19.39 24.92
CA GLY A 168 -4.49 -19.10 23.53
C GLY A 168 -5.31 -17.84 23.30
N ILE A 169 -5.90 -17.24 24.34
CA ILE A 169 -6.77 -16.06 24.23
C ILE A 169 -6.01 -14.78 24.50
N TRP A 170 -6.17 -13.82 23.61
CA TRP A 170 -5.50 -12.53 23.64
C TRP A 170 -5.87 -11.74 24.91
N GLN A 171 -4.85 -11.17 25.50
CA GLN A 171 -4.92 -10.20 26.58
C GLN A 171 -4.04 -9.00 26.24
N PRO A 172 -4.28 -7.80 26.81
CA PRO A 172 -3.36 -6.68 26.71
C PRO A 172 -1.93 -7.11 27.07
N THR A 173 -0.94 -6.61 26.31
CA THR A 173 0.46 -7.05 26.40
C THR A 173 1.35 -5.97 27.00
N PRO A 174 2.44 -6.35 27.71
CA PRO A 174 3.42 -5.40 28.19
C PRO A 174 4.11 -4.65 27.05
N PRO A 175 4.73 -3.47 27.31
CA PRO A 175 4.81 -2.82 28.62
C PRO A 175 3.57 -1.97 28.97
N ALA A 176 2.81 -1.52 27.97
CA ALA A 176 1.73 -0.54 28.17
C ALA A 176 0.39 -1.13 28.57
N TYR A 177 0.17 -2.43 28.33
CA TYR A 177 -1.14 -3.08 28.51
C TYR A 177 -2.29 -2.29 27.88
N ALA A 178 -2.01 -1.74 26.70
CA ALA A 178 -2.94 -0.89 25.97
C ALA A 178 -4.24 -1.62 25.61
N PRO A 179 -5.38 -0.91 25.61
CA PRO A 179 -6.65 -1.48 25.16
C PRO A 179 -6.56 -1.97 23.71
N ALA A 180 -7.43 -2.92 23.37
CA ALA A 180 -7.50 -3.46 22.01
C ALA A 180 -7.74 -2.36 20.97
N THR A 181 -7.06 -2.44 19.85
CA THR A 181 -7.20 -1.50 18.72
C THR A 181 -7.80 -2.21 17.50
N GLN A 182 -8.40 -1.44 16.59
CA GLN A 182 -8.93 -1.91 15.32
C GLN A 182 -10.09 -2.92 15.41
N TYR A 183 -10.68 -3.10 16.60
CA TYR A 183 -11.85 -3.99 16.75
C TYR A 183 -13.02 -3.53 15.90
N GLY A 184 -13.27 -2.24 15.81
CA GLY A 184 -14.36 -1.65 15.05
C GLY A 184 -14.25 -1.88 13.53
N ASN A 185 -13.06 -2.14 13.00
CA ASN A 185 -12.92 -2.40 11.56
C ASN A 185 -13.81 -3.55 11.09
N ARG A 186 -13.98 -4.60 11.90
CA ARG A 186 -14.85 -5.74 11.55
C ARG A 186 -16.34 -5.42 11.53
N LEU A 187 -16.72 -4.26 12.10
CA LEU A 187 -18.10 -3.78 12.15
C LEU A 187 -18.40 -2.79 11.02
N ALA A 188 -17.38 -2.40 10.26
CA ALA A 188 -17.50 -1.44 9.19
C ALA A 188 -18.15 -2.03 7.94
N VAL A 189 -18.69 -1.14 7.10
CA VAL A 189 -19.27 -1.50 5.80
C VAL A 189 -18.14 -1.58 4.76
N PRO A 190 -17.87 -2.76 4.18
CA PRO A 190 -16.86 -2.89 3.13
C PRO A 190 -17.22 -2.09 1.85
N PHE A 191 -16.27 -1.93 0.94
CA PHE A 191 -16.52 -1.38 -0.38
C PHE A 191 -17.12 -2.42 -1.34
N LEU A 192 -16.61 -3.66 -1.31
CA LEU A 192 -16.98 -4.75 -2.22
C LEU A 192 -17.30 -6.05 -1.51
N LEU A 193 -16.63 -6.38 -0.41
CA LEU A 193 -16.97 -7.58 0.34
C LEU A 193 -18.42 -7.54 0.78
N ARG A 194 -19.11 -8.67 0.70
CA ARG A 194 -20.51 -8.80 1.15
C ARG A 194 -20.62 -8.77 2.67
N THR A 195 -19.63 -9.41 3.34
CA THR A 195 -19.51 -9.45 4.78
C THR A 195 -18.02 -9.43 5.19
N PRO A 196 -17.69 -8.92 6.38
CA PRO A 196 -16.29 -8.92 6.86
C PRO A 196 -15.65 -10.31 6.94
N ASP A 197 -16.44 -11.34 7.16
CA ASP A 197 -16.00 -12.73 7.31
C ASP A 197 -15.97 -13.55 6.01
N GLN A 198 -16.31 -12.95 4.89
CA GLN A 198 -16.44 -13.64 3.57
C GLN A 198 -15.20 -14.51 3.23
N PHE A 199 -14.02 -14.06 3.59
CA PHE A 199 -12.76 -14.76 3.33
C PHE A 199 -11.99 -15.10 4.61
N ARG A 200 -12.67 -15.14 5.77
CA ARG A 200 -12.00 -15.48 7.03
C ARG A 200 -11.11 -16.70 6.86
N PRO A 201 -9.81 -16.64 7.21
CA PRO A 201 -8.93 -17.79 7.12
C PRO A 201 -9.36 -18.88 8.09
N GLY A 202 -8.85 -20.09 7.92
CA GLY A 202 -8.99 -21.15 8.92
C GLY A 202 -8.41 -20.73 10.28
N PRO A 203 -8.71 -21.49 11.34
CA PRO A 203 -8.22 -21.19 12.68
C PRO A 203 -6.69 -21.26 12.74
N PRO A 204 -6.05 -20.53 13.67
CA PRO A 204 -4.62 -20.65 13.90
C PRO A 204 -4.28 -22.08 14.39
N PRO A 205 -3.03 -22.55 14.23
CA PRO A 205 -2.60 -23.86 14.68
C PRO A 205 -2.99 -24.12 16.15
N ALA A 206 -3.49 -25.32 16.46
CA ALA A 206 -3.86 -25.69 17.82
C ALA A 206 -2.63 -25.62 18.75
N LEU A 207 -2.85 -25.29 20.04
CA LEU A 207 -1.76 -25.03 21.00
C LEU A 207 -0.89 -26.28 21.27
N ASP A 208 -1.41 -27.46 21.03
CA ASP A 208 -0.73 -28.77 21.17
C ASP A 208 -0.17 -29.29 19.84
N SER A 209 -0.28 -28.55 18.75
CA SER A 209 0.19 -28.99 17.44
C SER A 209 1.69 -28.77 17.25
N GLY A 210 2.32 -29.66 16.47
CA GLY A 210 3.72 -29.51 16.06
C GLY A 210 3.98 -28.21 15.27
N ARG A 211 3.00 -27.74 14.50
CA ARG A 211 3.12 -26.45 13.78
C ARG A 211 3.22 -25.28 14.76
N TYR A 212 2.37 -25.25 15.78
CA TYR A 212 2.43 -24.18 16.79
C TYR A 212 3.75 -24.23 17.57
N ALA A 213 4.23 -25.43 17.94
CA ALA A 213 5.52 -25.59 18.61
C ALA A 213 6.69 -25.06 17.74
N ALA A 214 6.65 -25.33 16.44
CA ALA A 214 7.65 -24.82 15.49
C ALA A 214 7.59 -23.29 15.36
N ASP A 215 6.39 -22.71 15.24
CA ASP A 215 6.19 -21.26 15.21
C ASP A 215 6.77 -20.58 16.48
N LEU A 216 6.48 -21.14 17.66
CA LEU A 216 7.03 -20.60 18.93
C LEU A 216 8.54 -20.71 19.00
N ALA A 217 9.11 -21.86 18.59
CA ALA A 217 10.56 -22.05 18.59
C ALA A 217 11.28 -21.04 17.68
N GLU A 218 10.74 -20.81 16.49
CA GLU A 218 11.27 -19.83 15.54
C GLU A 218 11.24 -18.42 16.13
N VAL A 219 10.08 -17.96 16.61
CA VAL A 219 9.95 -16.61 17.17
C VAL A 219 10.78 -16.45 18.45
N ARG A 220 10.86 -17.47 19.29
CA ARG A 220 11.72 -17.44 20.48
C ARG A 220 13.18 -17.22 20.11
N ALA A 221 13.68 -17.96 19.11
CA ALA A 221 15.07 -17.87 18.70
C ALA A 221 15.40 -16.56 17.99
N TYR A 222 14.58 -16.14 17.03
CA TYR A 222 14.89 -15.01 16.17
C TYR A 222 14.19 -13.69 16.56
N GLY A 223 13.07 -13.75 17.26
CA GLY A 223 12.27 -12.59 17.62
C GLY A 223 12.65 -11.91 18.93
N ALA A 224 13.51 -12.50 19.75
CA ALA A 224 13.93 -11.93 21.04
C ALA A 224 14.77 -10.65 20.86
N VAL A 225 14.66 -9.71 21.76
CA VAL A 225 15.44 -8.45 21.75
C VAL A 225 16.94 -8.72 21.79
N ASP A 226 17.36 -9.76 22.53
CA ASP A 226 18.76 -10.18 22.73
C ASP A 226 19.13 -11.44 21.94
N SER A 227 18.37 -11.76 20.88
CA SER A 227 18.58 -12.93 20.03
C SER A 227 20.03 -13.11 19.61
N LYS A 228 20.57 -14.31 19.80
CA LYS A 228 21.90 -14.71 19.31
C LYS A 228 21.84 -15.40 17.94
N ALA A 229 20.67 -15.79 17.50
CA ALA A 229 20.43 -16.44 16.21
C ALA A 229 20.21 -15.42 15.07
N ARG A 230 19.66 -14.23 15.40
CA ARG A 230 19.34 -13.18 14.43
C ARG A 230 20.61 -12.39 14.05
N SER A 231 20.87 -12.26 12.74
CA SER A 231 21.97 -11.44 12.22
C SER A 231 21.66 -9.94 12.29
N PRO A 232 22.68 -9.06 12.17
CA PRO A 232 22.47 -7.61 12.04
C PRO A 232 21.55 -7.25 10.84
N HIS A 233 21.73 -7.89 9.69
CA HIS A 233 20.89 -7.67 8.52
C HIS A 233 19.42 -8.07 8.76
N GLN A 234 19.18 -9.17 9.48
CA GLN A 234 17.82 -9.56 9.87
C GLN A 234 17.18 -8.56 10.86
N THR A 235 17.99 -7.98 11.77
CA THR A 235 17.52 -6.91 12.66
C THR A 235 17.15 -5.67 11.87
N GLU A 236 17.95 -5.28 10.88
CA GLU A 236 17.64 -4.19 9.95
C GLU A 236 16.35 -4.47 9.16
N THR A 237 16.16 -5.72 8.67
CA THR A 237 14.93 -6.13 7.98
C THR A 237 13.70 -5.97 8.86
N ALA A 238 13.76 -6.45 10.10
CA ALA A 238 12.67 -6.31 11.07
C ALA A 238 12.30 -4.83 11.29
N THR A 239 13.32 -3.96 11.41
CA THR A 239 13.13 -2.52 11.62
C THR A 239 12.60 -1.81 10.37
N PHE A 240 13.09 -2.18 9.18
CA PHE A 240 12.66 -1.61 7.90
C PHE A 240 11.14 -1.80 7.68
N TRP A 241 10.62 -2.99 7.95
CA TRP A 241 9.20 -3.33 7.78
C TRP A 241 8.32 -3.06 9.01
N LEU A 242 8.85 -2.35 10.02
CA LEU A 242 8.08 -2.00 11.21
C LEU A 242 7.05 -0.90 10.95
N GLY A 243 7.30 -0.04 9.98
CA GLY A 243 6.46 1.10 9.63
C GLY A 243 5.06 0.71 9.14
N SER A 244 4.24 1.73 8.91
CA SER A 244 2.90 1.54 8.35
C SER A 244 2.96 0.84 6.99
N SER A 245 2.23 -0.26 6.83
CA SER A 245 2.12 -0.95 5.54
C SER A 245 1.57 -0.03 4.44
N LEU A 246 0.65 0.89 4.76
CA LEU A 246 0.17 1.87 3.79
C LEU A 246 1.34 2.69 3.23
N THR A 247 2.18 3.26 4.08
CA THR A 247 3.33 4.07 3.66
C THR A 247 4.32 3.25 2.83
N LEU A 248 4.60 2.01 3.26
CA LEU A 248 5.55 1.13 2.55
C LEU A 248 5.05 0.64 1.20
N TYR A 249 3.72 0.62 0.95
CA TYR A 249 3.16 0.16 -0.32
C TYR A 249 2.66 1.29 -1.23
N THR A 250 2.55 2.54 -0.75
CA THR A 250 2.24 3.69 -1.61
C THR A 250 3.39 3.97 -2.60
N GLU A 251 4.65 3.86 -2.18
CA GLU A 251 5.78 4.07 -3.11
C GLU A 251 5.88 3.01 -4.21
N PRO A 252 5.78 1.70 -3.96
CA PRO A 252 5.68 0.70 -5.03
C PRO A 252 4.57 0.98 -6.04
N LEU A 253 3.37 1.38 -5.59
CA LEU A 253 2.28 1.76 -6.50
C LEU A 253 2.65 3.00 -7.31
N ARG A 254 3.21 4.03 -6.68
CA ARG A 254 3.65 5.25 -7.36
C ARG A 254 4.67 4.95 -8.47
N VAL A 255 5.65 4.09 -8.17
CA VAL A 255 6.66 3.63 -9.15
C VAL A 255 5.98 2.92 -10.32
N ALA A 256 5.05 2.01 -10.05
CA ALA A 256 4.32 1.29 -11.09
C ALA A 256 3.50 2.24 -11.98
N LEU A 257 2.77 3.19 -11.40
CA LEU A 257 1.99 4.20 -12.12
C LEU A 257 2.89 5.10 -12.99
N SER A 258 4.05 5.52 -12.48
CA SER A 258 4.98 6.40 -13.22
C SER A 258 5.58 5.75 -14.46
N ARG A 259 5.59 4.41 -14.50
CA ARG A 259 6.13 3.60 -15.61
C ARG A 259 5.02 3.10 -16.55
N SER A 260 3.76 3.26 -16.16
CA SER A 260 2.62 2.78 -16.93
C SER A 260 2.33 3.67 -18.13
N PRO A 261 2.07 3.11 -19.33
CA PRO A 261 1.62 3.84 -20.50
C PRO A 261 0.13 4.18 -20.46
N ALA A 262 -0.59 3.77 -19.44
CA ALA A 262 -2.05 3.95 -19.33
C ALA A 262 -2.44 5.44 -19.25
N GLY A 263 -3.63 5.76 -19.75
CA GLY A 263 -4.19 7.11 -19.67
C GLY A 263 -4.78 7.44 -18.30
N THR A 264 -5.13 8.72 -18.09
CA THR A 264 -5.61 9.30 -16.83
C THR A 264 -6.71 8.48 -16.15
N ALA A 265 -7.76 8.10 -16.89
CA ALA A 265 -8.89 7.35 -16.32
C ALA A 265 -8.49 5.95 -15.84
N GLU A 266 -7.62 5.25 -16.57
CA GLU A 266 -7.17 3.92 -16.17
C GLU A 266 -6.21 4.00 -14.98
N LEU A 267 -5.29 4.95 -14.96
CA LEU A 267 -4.42 5.17 -13.79
C LEU A 267 -5.23 5.51 -12.54
N ALA A 268 -6.25 6.37 -12.66
CA ALA A 268 -7.16 6.67 -11.55
C ALA A 268 -7.90 5.43 -11.06
N ARG A 269 -8.36 4.57 -11.97
CA ARG A 269 -9.01 3.30 -11.66
C ARG A 269 -8.06 2.34 -10.92
N GLN A 270 -6.80 2.25 -11.34
CA GLN A 270 -5.81 1.40 -10.69
C GLN A 270 -5.54 1.85 -9.26
N VAL A 271 -5.39 3.15 -9.00
CA VAL A 271 -5.23 3.70 -7.63
C VAL A 271 -6.48 3.43 -6.80
N ALA A 272 -7.67 3.66 -7.35
CA ALA A 272 -8.94 3.40 -6.64
C ALA A 272 -9.06 1.94 -6.20
N LEU A 273 -8.86 1.00 -7.12
CA LEU A 273 -8.96 -0.44 -6.84
C LEU A 273 -7.90 -0.93 -5.87
N PHE A 274 -6.68 -0.41 -5.97
CA PHE A 274 -5.63 -0.72 -5.01
C PHE A 274 -6.09 -0.38 -3.59
N HIS A 275 -6.54 0.85 -3.36
CA HIS A 275 -6.91 1.28 -2.02
C HIS A 275 -8.26 0.71 -1.54
N VAL A 276 -9.22 0.48 -2.42
CA VAL A 276 -10.46 -0.26 -2.09
C VAL A 276 -10.13 -1.68 -1.61
N ALA A 277 -9.30 -2.41 -2.36
CA ALA A 277 -8.87 -3.74 -1.94
C ALA A 277 -8.18 -3.73 -0.57
N LEU A 278 -7.36 -2.71 -0.29
CA LEU A 278 -6.67 -2.58 0.98
C LEU A 278 -7.62 -2.26 2.15
N VAL A 279 -8.64 -1.45 1.95
CA VAL A 279 -9.66 -1.19 2.98
C VAL A 279 -10.42 -2.47 3.31
N ASP A 280 -10.95 -3.15 2.32
CA ASP A 280 -11.70 -4.39 2.51
C ASP A 280 -10.83 -5.48 3.15
N THR A 281 -9.55 -5.53 2.78
CA THR A 281 -8.56 -6.41 3.41
C THR A 281 -8.39 -6.11 4.90
N GLN A 282 -8.34 -4.84 5.32
CA GLN A 282 -8.21 -4.48 6.74
C GLN A 282 -9.48 -4.84 7.54
N ILE A 283 -10.65 -4.71 6.93
CA ILE A 283 -11.94 -5.14 7.51
C ILE A 283 -11.92 -6.66 7.75
N ALA A 284 -11.57 -7.45 6.73
CA ALA A 284 -11.48 -8.90 6.81
C ALA A 284 -10.39 -9.38 7.79
N THR A 285 -9.27 -8.67 7.86
CA THR A 285 -8.20 -8.95 8.83
C THR A 285 -8.69 -8.81 10.26
N SER A 286 -9.39 -7.70 10.54
CA SER A 286 -9.93 -7.44 11.87
C SER A 286 -10.98 -8.48 12.25
N ASP A 287 -11.82 -8.88 11.31
CA ASP A 287 -12.76 -9.97 11.55
C ASP A 287 -12.06 -11.26 11.97
N GLY A 288 -11.07 -11.73 11.22
CA GLY A 288 -10.30 -12.92 11.58
C GLY A 288 -9.60 -12.81 12.94
N LYS A 289 -9.00 -11.65 13.23
CA LYS A 289 -8.33 -11.42 14.51
C LYS A 289 -9.27 -11.60 15.69
N TYR A 290 -10.41 -10.95 15.68
CA TYR A 290 -11.37 -10.95 16.78
C TYR A 290 -12.38 -12.11 16.73
N ALA A 291 -12.35 -12.91 15.68
CA ALA A 291 -13.04 -14.21 15.67
C ALA A 291 -12.22 -15.31 16.35
N TYR A 292 -10.89 -15.27 16.23
CA TYR A 292 -10.01 -16.27 16.83
C TYR A 292 -9.34 -15.83 18.12
N GLU A 293 -9.26 -14.52 18.40
CA GLU A 293 -8.72 -13.95 19.64
C GLU A 293 -7.34 -14.49 20.03
N ARG A 294 -6.51 -14.88 19.03
CA ARG A 294 -5.24 -15.56 19.28
C ARG A 294 -4.29 -14.65 20.08
N TRP A 295 -3.77 -15.16 21.20
CA TRP A 295 -2.79 -14.46 22.03
C TRP A 295 -1.52 -14.08 21.26
N ARG A 296 -0.80 -13.10 21.79
CA ARG A 296 0.48 -12.66 21.25
C ARG A 296 1.63 -13.48 21.78
N LEU A 297 2.75 -13.52 21.00
CA LEU A 297 3.93 -14.33 21.29
C LEU A 297 4.54 -14.00 22.65
N VAL A 298 4.56 -12.72 23.06
CA VAL A 298 5.06 -12.31 24.38
C VAL A 298 4.28 -12.99 25.52
N THR A 299 2.97 -13.12 25.39
CA THR A 299 2.15 -13.87 26.35
C THR A 299 2.39 -15.36 26.23
N ALA A 300 2.36 -15.89 24.98
CA ALA A 300 2.52 -17.32 24.71
C ALA A 300 3.86 -17.87 25.19
N ILE A 301 4.95 -17.15 24.97
CA ILE A 301 6.31 -17.57 25.38
C ILE A 301 6.51 -17.42 26.89
N ARG A 302 5.96 -16.36 27.50
CA ARG A 302 6.14 -16.13 28.94
C ARG A 302 5.32 -17.05 29.82
N THR A 303 4.12 -17.40 29.38
CA THR A 303 3.10 -18.07 30.24
C THR A 303 2.51 -19.35 29.68
N GLY A 304 2.84 -19.71 28.42
CA GLY A 304 2.31 -20.90 27.76
C GLY A 304 2.94 -22.20 28.28
N ALA A 305 2.36 -23.33 27.87
CA ALA A 305 2.81 -24.65 28.32
C ALA A 305 4.10 -25.14 27.63
N ILE A 306 4.51 -24.54 26.52
CA ILE A 306 5.69 -24.97 25.76
C ILE A 306 6.87 -24.13 26.23
N ASP A 307 7.73 -24.74 27.07
CA ASP A 307 9.02 -24.21 27.53
C ASP A 307 8.94 -22.70 27.91
N PRO A 308 8.21 -22.35 28.99
CA PRO A 308 7.95 -20.95 29.32
C PRO A 308 9.23 -20.20 29.70
N ASP A 309 9.35 -18.94 29.17
CA ASP A 309 10.42 -18.01 29.52
C ASP A 309 9.79 -16.67 29.98
N PRO A 310 9.58 -16.48 31.28
CA PRO A 310 8.99 -15.25 31.81
C PRO A 310 9.77 -13.97 31.49
N GLY A 311 11.07 -14.08 31.18
CA GLY A 311 11.95 -12.95 30.83
C GLY A 311 11.92 -12.59 29.36
N TRP A 312 11.40 -13.44 28.48
CA TRP A 312 11.44 -13.21 27.05
C TRP A 312 10.81 -11.88 26.64
N THR A 313 11.49 -11.13 25.80
CA THR A 313 11.01 -9.82 25.30
C THR A 313 11.19 -9.76 23.78
N PRO A 314 10.14 -9.36 23.03
CA PRO A 314 10.25 -9.21 21.57
C PRO A 314 11.18 -8.05 21.20
N LEU A 315 11.77 -8.12 20.00
CA LEU A 315 12.59 -7.03 19.46
C LEU A 315 11.80 -5.71 19.35
N HIS A 316 10.57 -5.80 18.88
CA HIS A 316 9.70 -4.63 18.73
C HIS A 316 8.44 -4.75 19.58
N THR A 317 7.86 -3.59 19.93
CA THR A 317 6.63 -3.53 20.73
C THR A 317 5.49 -4.30 20.06
N THR A 318 4.86 -5.17 20.85
CA THR A 318 3.72 -5.97 20.39
C THR A 318 2.49 -5.08 20.18
N PRO A 319 1.87 -5.12 18.98
CA PRO A 319 0.63 -4.38 18.72
C PRO A 319 -0.54 -4.85 19.58
N ALA A 320 -1.38 -3.91 20.01
CA ALA A 320 -2.51 -4.17 20.92
C ALA A 320 -3.74 -4.77 20.21
N HIS A 321 -3.57 -5.93 19.58
CA HIS A 321 -4.64 -6.72 18.97
C HIS A 321 -4.19 -8.18 18.77
N PRO A 322 -5.11 -9.15 18.54
CA PRO A 322 -4.79 -10.56 18.38
C PRO A 322 -3.75 -10.85 17.28
N ASP A 323 -3.03 -11.96 17.43
CA ASP A 323 -1.96 -12.36 16.49
C ASP A 323 -2.48 -12.70 15.10
N HIS A 324 -3.44 -13.62 15.01
CA HIS A 324 -3.86 -14.27 13.75
C HIS A 324 -5.13 -13.67 13.15
N PRO A 325 -5.15 -13.43 11.84
CA PRO A 325 -4.04 -13.37 10.89
C PRO A 325 -3.19 -12.10 11.06
N SER A 326 -1.96 -12.09 10.51
CA SER A 326 -1.07 -10.92 10.55
C SER A 326 -1.60 -9.79 9.68
N GLY A 327 -1.82 -8.60 10.28
CA GLY A 327 -2.34 -7.43 9.56
C GLY A 327 -1.38 -6.87 8.51
N HIS A 328 -0.08 -6.78 8.81
CA HIS A 328 0.93 -6.34 7.85
C HIS A 328 0.98 -7.26 6.64
N ASN A 329 0.94 -8.57 6.85
CA ASN A 329 1.02 -9.54 5.75
C ASN A 329 -0.29 -9.69 4.99
N THR A 330 -1.43 -9.42 5.59
CA THR A 330 -2.70 -9.31 4.85
C THR A 330 -2.64 -8.14 3.86
N TYR A 331 -2.11 -7.00 4.32
CA TYR A 331 -1.88 -5.83 3.47
C TYR A 331 -0.90 -6.13 2.33
N SER A 332 0.22 -6.80 2.64
CA SER A 332 1.24 -7.23 1.66
C SER A 332 0.65 -8.12 0.57
N GLY A 333 -0.12 -9.14 0.97
CA GLY A 333 -0.74 -10.06 0.02
C GLY A 333 -1.74 -9.36 -0.92
N ALA A 334 -2.51 -8.40 -0.39
CA ALA A 334 -3.44 -7.63 -1.21
C ALA A 334 -2.69 -6.69 -2.18
N ALA A 335 -1.70 -5.95 -1.69
CA ALA A 335 -0.90 -5.05 -2.52
C ALA A 335 -0.17 -5.80 -3.63
N GLU A 336 0.46 -6.94 -3.32
CA GLU A 336 1.12 -7.80 -4.30
C GLU A 336 0.15 -8.26 -5.40
N ALA A 337 -1.06 -8.72 -5.01
CA ALA A 337 -2.04 -9.22 -5.96
C ALA A 337 -2.50 -8.12 -6.92
N VAL A 338 -2.83 -6.92 -6.41
CA VAL A 338 -3.27 -5.80 -7.26
C VAL A 338 -2.15 -5.31 -8.17
N LEU A 339 -0.93 -5.12 -7.64
CA LEU A 339 0.23 -4.70 -8.42
C LEU A 339 0.55 -5.72 -9.53
N THR A 340 0.49 -7.01 -9.20
CA THR A 340 0.70 -8.09 -10.17
C THR A 340 -0.37 -8.09 -11.27
N ALA A 341 -1.62 -7.89 -10.92
CA ALA A 341 -2.72 -7.87 -11.88
C ALA A 341 -2.63 -6.71 -12.88
N PHE A 342 -2.20 -5.52 -12.44
CA PHE A 342 -2.15 -4.35 -13.30
C PHE A 342 -0.82 -4.18 -14.03
N PHE A 343 0.30 -4.58 -13.42
CA PHE A 343 1.63 -4.25 -13.93
C PHE A 343 2.51 -5.49 -14.20
N GLY A 344 1.96 -6.69 -14.03
CA GLY A 344 2.71 -7.93 -14.12
C GLY A 344 3.50 -8.23 -12.82
N PRO A 345 4.06 -9.45 -12.68
CA PRO A 345 4.69 -9.92 -11.43
C PRO A 345 6.07 -9.28 -11.16
N GLY A 346 6.72 -8.80 -12.20
CA GLY A 346 8.05 -8.18 -12.14
C GLY A 346 8.03 -6.72 -12.53
N THR A 347 9.07 -5.99 -12.15
CA THR A 347 9.27 -4.58 -12.52
C THR A 347 10.76 -4.31 -12.75
N ALA A 348 11.10 -3.25 -13.49
CA ALA A 348 12.46 -2.73 -13.47
C ALA A 348 12.88 -2.37 -12.03
N PRO A 349 14.17 -2.46 -11.68
CA PRO A 349 14.63 -2.16 -10.33
C PRO A 349 14.09 -0.82 -9.82
N PHE A 350 13.65 -0.80 -8.57
CA PHE A 350 13.28 0.43 -7.87
C PHE A 350 13.79 0.38 -6.43
N GLU A 351 14.01 1.55 -5.87
CA GLU A 351 14.45 1.70 -4.50
C GLU A 351 13.26 2.00 -3.58
N LEU A 352 13.30 1.42 -2.38
CA LEU A 352 12.37 1.66 -1.31
C LEU A 352 13.13 2.04 -0.05
N THR A 353 12.65 3.07 0.63
CA THR A 353 13.13 3.49 1.95
C THR A 353 12.04 3.30 3.00
N SER A 354 12.41 3.30 4.26
CA SER A 354 11.46 3.18 5.36
C SER A 354 11.72 4.26 6.42
N PRO A 355 10.67 4.93 6.91
CA PRO A 355 10.83 5.93 7.97
C PRO A 355 11.31 5.32 9.29
N THR A 356 11.14 4.01 9.49
CA THR A 356 11.57 3.28 10.69
C THR A 356 13.01 2.78 10.60
N ALA A 357 13.64 2.86 9.42
CA ALA A 357 15.05 2.51 9.19
C ALA A 357 15.73 3.62 8.36
N PRO A 358 15.95 4.83 8.95
CA PRO A 358 16.56 5.94 8.23
C PRO A 358 17.94 5.59 7.67
N GLY A 359 18.19 5.95 6.41
CA GLY A 359 19.44 5.67 5.72
C GLY A 359 19.54 4.28 5.11
N VAL A 360 18.57 3.40 5.34
CA VAL A 360 18.50 2.08 4.68
C VAL A 360 17.66 2.22 3.40
N THR A 361 18.28 1.80 2.29
CA THR A 361 17.63 1.72 0.98
C THR A 361 17.68 0.28 0.49
N ARG A 362 16.56 -0.23 -0.02
CA ARG A 362 16.44 -1.59 -0.55
C ARG A 362 15.97 -1.56 -1.99
N THR A 363 16.54 -2.42 -2.82
CA THR A 363 16.21 -2.51 -4.25
C THR A 363 15.36 -3.75 -4.52
N TYR A 364 14.24 -3.58 -5.19
CA TYR A 364 13.32 -4.65 -5.55
C TYR A 364 13.07 -4.71 -7.06
N THR A 365 12.79 -5.92 -7.56
CA THR A 365 12.49 -6.21 -8.97
C THR A 365 11.19 -6.99 -9.14
N SER A 366 10.50 -7.31 -8.04
CA SER A 366 9.18 -7.94 -8.07
C SER A 366 8.38 -7.58 -6.82
N TRP A 367 7.06 -7.55 -6.96
CA TRP A 367 6.14 -7.24 -5.87
C TRP A 367 6.13 -8.33 -4.80
N ARG A 368 6.32 -9.59 -5.21
CA ARG A 368 6.39 -10.74 -4.30
C ARG A 368 7.54 -10.62 -3.30
N ARG A 369 8.69 -10.09 -3.72
CA ARG A 369 9.85 -9.91 -2.82
C ARG A 369 9.52 -9.00 -1.63
N LEU A 370 8.66 -8.00 -1.83
CA LEU A 370 8.16 -7.16 -0.75
C LEU A 370 7.37 -7.98 0.28
N SER A 371 6.48 -8.84 -0.18
CA SER A 371 5.66 -9.70 0.67
C SER A 371 6.49 -10.74 1.41
N ASP A 372 7.39 -11.42 0.70
CA ASP A 372 8.27 -12.44 1.30
C ASP A 372 9.13 -11.84 2.42
N GLU A 373 9.70 -10.65 2.19
CA GLU A 373 10.54 -9.99 3.18
C GLU A 373 9.73 -9.45 4.37
N ASN A 374 8.49 -9.00 4.15
CA ASN A 374 7.63 -8.58 5.25
C ASN A 374 7.21 -9.75 6.15
N VAL A 375 6.99 -10.96 5.61
CA VAL A 375 6.78 -12.18 6.41
C VAL A 375 7.96 -12.40 7.35
N GLU A 376 9.18 -12.42 6.82
CA GLU A 376 10.39 -12.56 7.63
C GLU A 376 10.49 -11.47 8.71
N ALA A 377 10.23 -10.24 8.34
CA ALA A 377 10.35 -9.10 9.25
C ALA A 377 9.42 -9.20 10.47
N ARG A 378 8.22 -9.77 10.34
CA ARG A 378 7.29 -9.90 11.48
C ARG A 378 7.72 -10.98 12.47
N VAL A 379 8.23 -12.10 11.98
CA VAL A 379 8.83 -13.16 12.78
C VAL A 379 10.07 -12.63 13.51
N LEU A 380 10.98 -11.97 12.79
CA LEU A 380 12.20 -11.36 13.32
C LEU A 380 11.93 -10.24 14.35
N SER A 381 10.80 -9.57 14.24
CA SER A 381 10.33 -8.57 15.20
C SER A 381 9.82 -9.19 16.50
N GLY A 382 9.55 -10.49 16.53
CA GLY A 382 8.99 -11.21 17.69
C GLY A 382 7.50 -10.97 17.93
N ILE A 383 6.75 -10.52 16.93
CA ILE A 383 5.40 -10.04 17.12
C ILE A 383 4.32 -10.82 16.37
N HIS A 384 4.70 -11.67 15.42
CA HIS A 384 3.80 -12.59 14.71
C HIS A 384 4.43 -13.97 14.56
N THR A 385 3.58 -15.02 14.53
CA THR A 385 3.96 -16.35 14.07
C THR A 385 4.02 -16.39 12.55
N ARG A 386 4.88 -17.25 12.00
CA ARG A 386 4.94 -17.50 10.55
C ARG A 386 3.58 -17.96 10.01
N SER A 387 2.88 -18.82 10.74
CA SER A 387 1.53 -19.26 10.38
C SER A 387 0.52 -18.09 10.28
N ALA A 388 0.60 -17.10 11.18
CA ALA A 388 -0.25 -15.92 11.11
C ALA A 388 0.10 -15.03 9.91
N ASP A 389 1.38 -14.93 9.54
CA ASP A 389 1.87 -14.17 8.40
C ASP A 389 1.45 -14.81 7.07
N GLU A 390 1.61 -16.12 6.92
CA GLU A 390 1.18 -16.89 5.74
C GLU A 390 -0.34 -16.84 5.53
N ALA A 391 -1.10 -16.95 6.63
CA ALA A 391 -2.55 -16.79 6.61
C ALA A 391 -2.94 -15.36 6.18
N GLY A 392 -2.17 -14.37 6.62
CA GLY A 392 -2.34 -12.97 6.21
C GLY A 392 -2.14 -12.79 4.70
N ILE A 393 -1.02 -13.24 4.15
CA ILE A 393 -0.75 -13.17 2.69
C ILE A 393 -1.89 -13.81 1.90
N THR A 394 -2.34 -15.00 2.32
CA THR A 394 -3.41 -15.73 1.64
C THR A 394 -4.74 -14.98 1.68
N LEU A 395 -5.12 -14.43 2.84
CA LEU A 395 -6.32 -13.63 3.00
C LEU A 395 -6.27 -12.39 2.10
N GLY A 396 -5.17 -11.63 2.15
CA GLY A 396 -4.99 -10.42 1.35
C GLY A 396 -5.13 -10.67 -0.15
N ARG A 397 -4.48 -11.71 -0.67
CA ARG A 397 -4.60 -12.10 -2.08
C ARG A 397 -6.04 -12.44 -2.46
N ARG A 398 -6.78 -13.19 -1.64
CA ARG A 398 -8.17 -13.56 -1.91
C ARG A 398 -9.09 -12.35 -1.97
N VAL A 399 -8.96 -11.42 -1.02
CA VAL A 399 -9.74 -10.18 -1.00
C VAL A 399 -9.43 -9.32 -2.22
N ALA A 400 -8.15 -9.17 -2.56
CA ALA A 400 -7.73 -8.38 -3.70
C ALA A 400 -8.24 -8.94 -5.04
N TRP A 401 -8.15 -10.27 -5.23
CA TRP A 401 -8.70 -10.89 -6.43
C TRP A 401 -10.22 -10.71 -6.54
N TYR A 402 -10.94 -10.87 -5.43
CA TYR A 402 -12.38 -10.59 -5.40
C TYR A 402 -12.67 -9.14 -5.77
N ALA A 403 -11.91 -8.18 -5.24
CA ALA A 403 -12.09 -6.77 -5.58
C ALA A 403 -11.83 -6.47 -7.07
N LEU A 404 -10.85 -7.13 -7.68
CA LEU A 404 -10.55 -6.99 -9.11
C LEU A 404 -11.68 -7.59 -9.98
N GLU A 405 -12.19 -8.75 -9.61
CA GLU A 405 -13.30 -9.43 -10.32
C GLU A 405 -14.62 -8.65 -10.22
N HIS A 406 -14.87 -7.99 -9.07
CA HIS A 406 -16.11 -7.25 -8.80
C HIS A 406 -15.94 -5.73 -9.00
N ALA A 407 -14.84 -5.29 -9.60
CA ALA A 407 -14.56 -3.87 -9.83
C ALA A 407 -15.69 -3.11 -10.54
N GLY A 408 -16.44 -3.79 -11.40
CA GLY A 408 -17.60 -3.23 -12.09
C GLY A 408 -18.66 -2.63 -11.17
N GLU A 409 -18.84 -3.19 -9.96
CA GLU A 409 -19.83 -2.73 -8.98
C GLU A 409 -19.49 -1.32 -8.44
N LEU A 410 -18.20 -0.96 -8.39
CA LEU A 410 -17.75 0.36 -7.95
C LEU A 410 -18.01 1.45 -8.98
N PHE A 411 -17.94 1.09 -10.26
CA PHE A 411 -17.98 2.05 -11.36
C PHE A 411 -19.35 2.13 -12.03
N GLY A 412 -20.34 1.33 -11.63
CA GLY A 412 -21.64 1.17 -12.27
C GLY A 412 -21.54 0.30 -13.53
N SER A 413 -22.54 -0.54 -13.78
CA SER A 413 -22.69 -1.25 -15.06
C SER A 413 -22.85 -0.25 -16.21
N ARG A 414 -22.18 -0.51 -17.34
CA ARG A 414 -22.42 0.20 -18.60
C ARG A 414 -23.80 -0.17 -19.14
#